data_5d4c4562435eac291189388127ecf1c9
#
_entry.id   5d4c4562435eac291189388127ecf1c9
#
_cell.length_a   1.000
_cell.length_b   1.000
_cell.length_c   1.000
_cell.angle_alpha   90.00
_cell.angle_beta   90.00
_cell.angle_gamma   90.00
#
_symmetry.space_group_name_H-M   'P 1'
#
loop_
_entity.id
_entity.type
_entity.pdbx_description
1 polymer ?
#
loop_
_entity_poly.entity_id
_entity_poly.type
_entity_poly.pdbx_seq_one_letter_code
_entity_poly.pdbx_strand_id
1 'polypeptide(L)'
;MSDIMNIAADRDRRQRNGATRGRDLYWGFTIAIFSNLVTLFIISQGGDLPSLAISVMVLATFIFVMINSFDCMDDLKANADDMDAEEAASNFGAKFLKAPWGMFKTVVTILFGATALTQLDAIWGIF
;
A
#
# COMPACT_ATOMS: atom_id res chain seq x y z
N MET A 1 3.50 2.61 39.59
CA MET A 1 4.78 2.81 38.85
C MET A 1 4.95 1.79 37.74
N SER A 2 4.65 0.51 37.92
CA SER A 2 4.65 -0.53 36.88
C SER A 2 3.69 -0.22 35.72
N ASP A 3 2.48 0.25 36.02
CA ASP A 3 1.45 0.52 34.99
C ASP A 3 1.81 1.69 34.07
N ILE A 4 2.43 2.74 34.61
CA ILE A 4 2.89 3.91 33.85
C ILE A 4 4.04 3.51 32.90
N MET A 5 4.95 2.64 33.36
CA MET A 5 6.04 2.14 32.54
C MET A 5 5.52 1.22 31.43
N ASN A 6 4.51 0.40 31.69
CA ASN A 6 3.87 -0.45 30.68
C ASN A 6 3.17 0.39 29.61
N ILE A 7 2.45 1.46 29.99
CA ILE A 7 1.80 2.37 29.04
C ILE A 7 2.83 3.04 28.12
N ALA A 8 3.94 3.54 28.69
CA ALA A 8 5.00 4.17 27.89
C ALA A 8 5.66 3.17 26.90
N ALA A 9 5.93 1.94 27.36
CA ALA A 9 6.50 0.89 26.52
C ALA A 9 5.55 0.47 25.39
N ASP A 10 4.25 0.41 25.67
CA ASP A 10 3.23 0.08 24.69
C ASP A 10 3.07 1.19 23.64
N ARG A 11 3.11 2.46 24.04
CA ARG A 11 3.12 3.61 23.11
C ARG A 11 4.32 3.57 22.19
N ASP A 12 5.50 3.33 22.71
CA ASP A 12 6.74 3.24 21.92
C ASP A 12 6.69 2.07 20.93
N ARG A 13 6.14 0.93 21.36
CA ARG A 13 5.91 -0.22 20.46
C ARG A 13 4.93 0.12 19.33
N ARG A 14 3.79 0.79 19.63
CA ARG A 14 2.82 1.23 18.62
C ARG A 14 3.44 2.20 17.64
N GLN A 15 4.20 3.18 18.11
CA GLN A 15 4.88 4.14 17.25
C GLN A 15 5.89 3.47 16.31
N ARG A 16 6.67 2.51 16.81
CA ARG A 16 7.60 1.73 15.98
C ARG A 16 6.87 0.88 14.94
N ASN A 17 5.80 0.21 15.33
CA ASN A 17 4.99 -0.58 14.41
C ASN A 17 4.37 0.31 13.33
N GLY A 18 3.79 1.45 13.70
CA GLY A 18 3.23 2.42 12.76
C GLY A 18 4.27 2.95 11.78
N ALA A 19 5.45 3.32 12.27
CA ALA A 19 6.56 3.78 11.42
C ALA A 19 7.05 2.68 10.46
N THR A 20 7.15 1.45 10.93
CA THR A 20 7.55 0.30 10.10
C THR A 20 6.52 0.03 9.02
N ARG A 21 5.24 -0.09 9.37
CA ARG A 21 4.16 -0.35 8.40
C ARG A 21 3.95 0.80 7.41
N GLY A 22 4.10 2.04 7.85
CA GLY A 22 4.09 3.20 6.96
C GLY A 22 5.24 3.16 5.95
N ARG A 23 6.44 2.78 6.38
CA ARG A 23 7.59 2.59 5.50
C ARG A 23 7.38 1.43 4.53
N ASP A 24 6.85 0.30 4.98
CA ASP A 24 6.59 -0.87 4.14
C ASP A 24 5.54 -0.56 3.07
N LEU A 25 4.50 0.20 3.43
CA LEU A 25 3.50 0.71 2.48
C LEU A 25 4.15 1.59 1.41
N TYR A 26 4.99 2.54 1.82
CA TYR A 26 5.71 3.43 0.91
C TYR A 26 6.62 2.65 -0.05
N TRP A 27 7.40 1.70 0.46
CA TRP A 27 8.26 0.84 -0.35
C TRP A 27 7.46 -0.02 -1.33
N GLY A 28 6.33 -0.58 -0.90
CA GLY A 28 5.43 -1.34 -1.77
C GLY A 28 4.95 -0.51 -2.96
N PHE A 29 4.51 0.73 -2.73
CA PHE A 29 4.13 1.64 -3.80
C PHE A 29 5.32 2.01 -4.70
N THR A 30 6.47 2.29 -4.13
CA THR A 30 7.67 2.64 -4.90
C THR A 30 8.07 1.52 -5.85
N ILE A 31 8.11 0.28 -5.36
CA ILE A 31 8.43 -0.90 -6.17
C ILE A 31 7.39 -1.10 -7.27
N ALA A 32 6.10 -0.99 -6.95
CA ALA A 32 5.02 -1.19 -7.91
C ALA A 32 5.04 -0.10 -9.01
N ILE A 33 5.23 1.17 -8.65
CA ILE A 33 5.34 2.27 -9.61
C ILE A 33 6.55 2.06 -10.51
N PHE A 34 7.70 1.71 -9.95
CA PHE A 34 8.91 1.45 -10.74
C PHE A 34 8.72 0.26 -11.70
N SER A 35 8.13 -0.85 -11.22
CA SER A 35 7.80 -2.00 -12.06
C SER A 35 6.87 -1.64 -13.21
N ASN A 36 5.84 -0.82 -12.95
CA ASN A 36 4.92 -0.34 -13.98
C ASN A 36 5.62 0.53 -15.02
N LEU A 37 6.53 1.42 -14.60
CA LEU A 37 7.31 2.26 -15.52
C LEU A 37 8.22 1.41 -16.41
N VAL A 38 8.89 0.39 -15.86
CA VAL A 38 9.71 -0.54 -16.64
C VAL A 38 8.85 -1.31 -17.63
N THR A 39 7.69 -1.81 -17.22
CA THR A 39 6.76 -2.51 -18.09
C THR A 39 6.28 -1.62 -19.23
N LEU A 40 5.88 -0.39 -18.95
CA LEU A 40 5.48 0.60 -19.95
C LEU A 40 6.62 0.90 -20.94
N PHE A 41 7.85 1.02 -20.44
CA PHE A 41 9.02 1.21 -21.30
C PHE A 41 9.20 0.03 -22.24
N ILE A 42 9.10 -1.20 -21.77
CA ILE A 42 9.22 -2.41 -22.61
C ILE A 42 8.12 -2.43 -23.66
N ILE A 43 6.86 -2.19 -23.29
CA ILE A 43 5.74 -2.15 -24.22
C ILE A 43 5.94 -1.06 -25.29
N SER A 44 6.47 0.09 -24.91
CA SER A 44 6.70 1.21 -25.83
C SER A 44 7.76 0.94 -26.92
N GLN A 45 8.66 -0.03 -26.70
CA GLN A 45 9.66 -0.40 -27.71
C GLN A 45 9.02 -1.10 -28.93
N GLY A 46 7.85 -1.70 -28.77
CA GLY A 46 7.18 -2.44 -29.84
C GLY A 46 7.93 -3.71 -30.26
N GLY A 47 7.53 -4.31 -31.37
CA GLY A 47 8.15 -5.54 -31.92
C GLY A 47 7.58 -6.82 -31.30
N ASP A 48 8.32 -7.92 -31.46
CA ASP A 48 7.92 -9.24 -30.96
C ASP A 48 8.11 -9.32 -29.44
N LEU A 49 7.14 -8.80 -28.68
CA LEU A 49 7.18 -8.83 -27.23
C LEU A 49 6.80 -10.22 -26.71
N PRO A 50 7.43 -10.69 -25.62
CA PRO A 50 6.99 -11.89 -24.91
C PRO A 50 5.70 -11.60 -24.12
N SER A 51 4.59 -11.39 -24.84
CA SER A 51 3.32 -10.85 -24.31
C SER A 51 2.82 -11.59 -23.08
N LEU A 52 2.91 -12.93 -23.08
CA LEU A 52 2.48 -13.72 -21.91
C LEU A 52 3.34 -13.42 -20.67
N ALA A 53 4.66 -13.38 -20.82
CA ALA A 53 5.56 -13.11 -19.71
C ALA A 53 5.35 -11.70 -19.12
N ILE A 54 5.19 -10.71 -19.99
CA ILE A 54 4.90 -9.32 -19.56
C ILE A 54 3.54 -9.26 -18.85
N SER A 55 2.51 -9.93 -19.37
CA SER A 55 1.19 -9.99 -18.73
C SER A 55 1.23 -10.61 -17.33
N VAL A 56 2.02 -11.67 -17.16
CA VAL A 56 2.23 -12.29 -15.83
C VAL A 56 2.89 -11.29 -14.88
N MET A 57 3.88 -10.52 -15.33
CA MET A 57 4.53 -9.48 -14.51
C MET A 57 3.58 -8.34 -14.14
N VAL A 58 2.73 -7.91 -15.08
CA VAL A 58 1.68 -6.89 -14.80
C VAL A 58 0.75 -7.38 -13.70
N LEU A 59 0.22 -8.61 -13.83
CA LEU A 59 -0.68 -9.19 -12.84
C LEU A 59 0.01 -9.43 -11.49
N ALA A 60 1.24 -9.92 -11.50
CA ALA A 60 2.02 -10.14 -10.27
C ALA A 60 2.27 -8.82 -9.54
N THR A 61 2.62 -7.74 -10.24
CA THR A 61 2.81 -6.41 -9.66
C THR A 61 1.50 -5.89 -9.07
N PHE A 62 0.38 -6.03 -9.78
CA PHE A 62 -0.93 -5.62 -9.28
C PHE A 62 -1.32 -6.39 -8.00
N ILE A 63 -1.22 -7.71 -8.02
CA ILE A 63 -1.53 -8.56 -6.85
C ILE A 63 -0.62 -8.21 -5.67
N PHE A 64 0.68 -8.06 -5.91
CA PHE A 64 1.64 -7.68 -4.87
C PHE A 64 1.26 -6.36 -4.20
N VAL A 65 0.98 -5.32 -4.98
CA VAL A 65 0.65 -4.00 -4.41
C VAL A 65 -0.69 -4.04 -3.67
N MET A 66 -1.67 -4.82 -4.13
CA MET A 66 -2.95 -4.98 -3.42
C MET A 66 -2.74 -5.64 -2.06
N ILE A 67 -2.05 -6.78 -2.01
CA ILE A 67 -1.79 -7.50 -0.77
C ILE A 67 -0.99 -6.62 0.19
N ASN A 68 0.14 -6.07 -0.26
CA ASN A 68 1.02 -5.25 0.58
C ASN A 68 0.30 -4.01 1.13
N SER A 69 -0.41 -3.27 0.27
CA SER A 69 -1.06 -2.03 0.70
C SER A 69 -2.24 -2.27 1.64
N PHE A 70 -3.03 -3.31 1.40
CA PHE A 70 -4.17 -3.63 2.25
C PHE A 70 -3.72 -4.13 3.62
N ASP A 71 -2.72 -5.01 3.67
CA ASP A 71 -2.14 -5.52 4.90
C ASP A 71 -1.55 -4.37 5.75
N CYS A 72 -0.72 -3.52 5.13
CA CYS A 72 -0.15 -2.37 5.82
C CYS A 72 -1.22 -1.37 6.33
N MET A 73 -2.27 -1.11 5.53
CA MET A 73 -3.36 -0.21 5.93
C MET A 73 -4.21 -0.81 7.07
N ASP A 74 -4.45 -2.13 7.06
CA ASP A 74 -5.16 -2.81 8.13
C ASP A 74 -4.36 -2.80 9.43
N ASP A 75 -3.06 -3.02 9.36
CA ASP A 75 -2.17 -2.92 10.53
C ASP A 75 -2.08 -1.49 11.06
N LEU A 76 -2.03 -0.48 10.19
CA LEU A 76 -2.05 0.92 10.59
C LEU A 76 -3.37 1.30 11.25
N LYS A 77 -4.50 0.79 10.73
CA LYS A 77 -5.81 0.99 11.34
C LYS A 77 -5.89 0.31 12.70
N ALA A 78 -5.48 -0.96 12.81
CA ALA A 78 -5.45 -1.67 14.09
C ALA A 78 -4.57 -0.96 15.11
N ASN A 79 -3.40 -0.45 14.69
CA ASN A 79 -2.52 0.34 15.54
C ASN A 79 -3.16 1.66 16.01
N ALA A 80 -4.04 2.26 15.21
CA ALA A 80 -4.83 3.42 15.62
C ALA A 80 -5.92 3.05 16.63
N ASP A 81 -6.62 1.93 16.40
CA ASP A 81 -7.69 1.45 17.27
C ASP A 81 -7.16 1.04 18.66
N ASP A 82 -5.89 0.65 18.76
CA ASP A 82 -5.21 0.29 20.01
C ASP A 82 -4.66 1.50 20.81
N MET A 83 -4.87 2.74 20.37
CA MET A 83 -4.41 3.93 21.08
C MET A 83 -5.10 4.07 22.43
N ASP A 84 -4.35 4.44 23.46
CA ASP A 84 -4.95 4.83 24.74
C ASP A 84 -5.67 6.18 24.65
N ALA A 85 -6.46 6.51 25.70
CA ALA A 85 -7.31 7.70 25.68
C ALA A 85 -6.52 9.02 25.52
N GLU A 86 -5.31 9.09 26.03
CA GLU A 86 -4.46 10.28 25.94
C GLU A 86 -3.86 10.42 24.53
N GLU A 87 -3.37 9.33 23.93
CA GLU A 87 -2.90 9.30 22.55
C GLU A 87 -4.03 9.64 21.58
N ALA A 88 -5.20 9.02 21.76
CA ALA A 88 -6.38 9.26 20.94
C ALA A 88 -6.87 10.71 21.00
N ALA A 89 -6.73 11.39 22.14
CA ALA A 89 -7.08 12.80 22.32
C ALA A 89 -6.05 13.77 21.73
N SER A 90 -4.85 13.31 21.39
CA SER A 90 -3.86 14.14 20.71
C SER A 90 -4.32 14.54 19.31
N ASN A 91 -3.82 15.66 18.78
CA ASN A 91 -4.15 16.10 17.42
C ASN A 91 -3.80 15.06 16.35
N PHE A 92 -2.70 14.35 16.53
CA PHE A 92 -2.27 13.29 15.63
C PHE A 92 -3.17 12.05 15.77
N GLY A 93 -3.41 11.57 16.99
CA GLY A 93 -4.25 10.40 17.26
C GLY A 93 -5.68 10.59 16.76
N ALA A 94 -6.30 11.73 17.09
CA ALA A 94 -7.65 12.06 16.63
C ALA A 94 -7.78 12.10 15.10
N LYS A 95 -6.76 12.59 14.39
CA LYS A 95 -6.71 12.60 12.92
C LYS A 95 -6.53 11.20 12.35
N PHE A 96 -5.67 10.39 12.97
CA PHE A 96 -5.32 9.05 12.53
C PHE A 96 -6.51 8.08 12.70
N LEU A 97 -7.23 8.18 13.83
CA LEU A 97 -8.47 7.43 14.09
C LEU A 97 -9.59 7.74 13.07
N LYS A 98 -9.65 8.98 12.58
CA LYS A 98 -10.64 9.41 11.57
C LYS A 98 -10.19 9.16 10.14
N ALA A 99 -9.01 8.58 9.92
CA ALA A 99 -8.51 8.34 8.57
C ALA A 99 -9.45 7.42 7.78
N PRO A 100 -9.81 7.78 6.55
CA PRO A 100 -10.77 7.02 5.75
C PRO A 100 -10.08 5.84 5.05
N TRP A 101 -9.67 4.84 5.81
CA TRP A 101 -8.90 3.67 5.33
C TRP A 101 -9.57 2.95 4.16
N GLY A 102 -10.89 2.81 4.19
CA GLY A 102 -11.65 2.20 3.08
C GLY A 102 -11.53 3.01 1.78
N MET A 103 -11.57 4.34 1.86
CA MET A 103 -11.38 5.21 0.70
C MET A 103 -9.95 5.05 0.15
N PHE A 104 -8.94 5.00 1.00
CA PHE A 104 -7.55 4.81 0.55
C PHE A 104 -7.37 3.47 -0.18
N LYS A 105 -7.95 2.38 0.34
CA LYS A 105 -7.95 1.08 -0.35
C LYS A 105 -8.63 1.16 -1.72
N THR A 106 -9.77 1.83 -1.80
CA THR A 106 -10.49 2.03 -3.07
C THR A 106 -9.65 2.81 -4.08
N VAL A 107 -9.03 3.91 -3.65
CA VAL A 107 -8.15 4.71 -4.52
C VAL A 107 -6.98 3.89 -5.04
N VAL A 108 -6.31 3.14 -4.17
CA VAL A 108 -5.20 2.26 -4.56
C VAL A 108 -5.67 1.20 -5.58
N THR A 109 -6.82 0.57 -5.33
CA THR A 109 -7.39 -0.43 -6.24
C THR A 109 -7.69 0.16 -7.61
N ILE A 110 -8.31 1.34 -7.67
CA ILE A 110 -8.63 2.01 -8.94
C ILE A 110 -7.35 2.37 -9.69
N LEU A 111 -6.38 3.00 -9.04
CA LEU A 111 -5.15 3.46 -9.69
C LEU A 111 -4.32 2.30 -10.25
N PHE A 112 -4.02 1.30 -9.44
CA PHE A 112 -3.21 0.16 -9.88
C PHE A 112 -4.01 -0.80 -10.77
N GLY A 113 -5.32 -0.95 -10.56
CA GLY A 113 -6.20 -1.72 -11.41
C GLY A 113 -6.32 -1.13 -12.81
N ALA A 114 -6.55 0.18 -12.92
CA ALA A 114 -6.56 0.88 -14.21
C ALA A 114 -5.21 0.77 -14.93
N THR A 115 -4.10 0.92 -14.19
CA THR A 115 -2.75 0.75 -14.75
C THR A 115 -2.56 -0.66 -15.31
N ALA A 116 -2.94 -1.69 -14.57
CA ALA A 116 -2.83 -3.08 -15.03
C ALA A 116 -3.69 -3.34 -16.28
N LEU A 117 -4.94 -2.87 -16.28
CA LEU A 117 -5.85 -3.03 -17.41
C LEU A 117 -5.33 -2.34 -18.67
N THR A 118 -4.84 -1.10 -18.57
CA THR A 118 -4.30 -0.37 -19.72
C THR A 118 -3.01 -0.98 -20.25
N GLN A 119 -2.17 -1.56 -19.40
CA GLN A 119 -0.99 -2.29 -19.84
C GLN A 119 -1.36 -3.59 -20.55
N LEU A 120 -2.34 -4.34 -20.05
CA LEU A 120 -2.84 -5.56 -20.71
C LEU A 120 -3.49 -5.23 -22.06
N ASP A 121 -4.25 -4.13 -22.12
CA ASP A 121 -4.82 -3.65 -23.38
C ASP A 121 -3.73 -3.30 -24.40
N ALA A 122 -2.69 -2.59 -24.00
CA ALA A 122 -1.56 -2.26 -24.85
C ALA A 122 -0.78 -3.48 -25.38
N ILE A 123 -0.83 -4.61 -24.64
CA ILE A 123 -0.20 -5.88 -25.05
C ILE A 123 -1.08 -6.67 -26.02
N TRP A 124 -2.40 -6.69 -25.79
CA TRP A 124 -3.32 -7.62 -26.44
C TRP A 124 -4.38 -6.95 -27.33
N GLY A 125 -4.53 -5.62 -27.27
CA GLY A 125 -5.56 -4.89 -28.01
C GLY A 125 -6.97 -5.35 -27.62
N ILE A 126 -7.29 -5.32 -26.32
CA ILE A 126 -8.55 -5.86 -25.78
C ILE A 126 -9.72 -4.88 -25.99
N PHE A 127 -9.47 -3.56 -25.96
CA PHE A 127 -10.46 -2.47 -26.04
C PHE A 127 -10.33 -1.61 -27.29
#